data_353d1e6ddfabf36296994ad9cc9aa281
#
_entry.id   353d1e6ddfabf36296994ad9cc9aa281
#
_cell.length_a   1.000
_cell.length_b   1.000
_cell.length_c   1.000
_cell.angle_alpha   90.00
_cell.angle_beta   90.00
_cell.angle_gamma   90.00
#
_symmetry.space_group_name_H-M   'P 1'
#
loop_
_entity.id
_entity.type
_entity.pdbx_description
1 polymer ?
#
loop_
_entity_poly.entity_id
_entity_poly.type
_entity_poly.pdbx_seq_one_letter_code
_entity_poly.pdbx_strand_id
1 'polypeptide(L)'
;MDQRQANGMSIAESQGSGQPQYSGTGRTGILPCQAISALWRDGEITATQPLTDDQIQPSSLDLRLGEVAYRVRASFLPGPGQNMAQKINQYTMHSVDLTRGAVLERGCVYIVPLLERLSLSQRLSAIANPKSSTGRLDVFTRLITDGASEFDRIDAGYHGPLYAEIAPRTFSILARTGARLNQMRLR
;
A
#
# COMPACT_ATOMS: atom_id res chain seq x y z
N MET A 1 10.23 -74.35 -25.14
CA MET A 1 11.21 -74.09 -24.12
C MET A 1 11.90 -72.81 -24.50
N ASP A 2 11.75 -71.69 -23.98
CA ASP A 2 11.57 -71.16 -22.65
C ASP A 2 10.92 -69.77 -22.72
N GLN A 3 9.95 -69.51 -21.92
CA GLN A 3 9.23 -68.25 -21.83
C GLN A 3 9.98 -67.34 -20.87
N ARG A 4 10.32 -66.14 -21.26
CA ARG A 4 10.67 -65.08 -20.29
C ARG A 4 9.69 -63.93 -20.45
N GLN A 5 8.89 -63.79 -19.40
CA GLN A 5 7.96 -62.66 -19.19
C GLN A 5 8.81 -61.40 -18.94
N ALA A 6 8.52 -60.34 -19.67
CA ALA A 6 8.96 -58.98 -19.36
C ALA A 6 7.91 -58.26 -18.54
N ASN A 7 8.26 -58.00 -17.28
CA ASN A 7 7.47 -57.15 -16.35
C ASN A 7 7.54 -55.69 -16.82
N GLY A 8 6.44 -55.18 -17.27
CA GLY A 8 6.25 -53.73 -17.48
C GLY A 8 6.00 -53.01 -16.17
N MET A 9 6.93 -52.19 -15.75
CA MET A 9 6.78 -51.33 -14.58
C MET A 9 6.16 -50.00 -15.05
N SER A 10 4.87 -49.84 -14.77
CA SER A 10 4.15 -48.57 -14.97
C SER A 10 4.59 -47.57 -13.92
N ILE A 11 5.21 -46.47 -14.36
CA ILE A 11 5.52 -45.33 -13.50
C ILE A 11 4.27 -44.45 -13.48
N ALA A 12 3.55 -44.45 -12.37
CA ALA A 12 2.47 -43.51 -12.13
C ALA A 12 3.08 -42.15 -11.78
N GLU A 13 2.95 -41.19 -12.68
CA GLU A 13 3.21 -39.79 -12.40
C GLU A 13 2.12 -39.23 -11.46
N SER A 14 2.46 -39.05 -10.21
CA SER A 14 1.64 -38.29 -9.26
C SER A 14 1.95 -36.80 -9.43
N GLN A 15 1.17 -36.10 -10.22
CA GLN A 15 1.14 -34.64 -10.21
C GLN A 15 0.39 -34.17 -8.96
N GLY A 16 1.13 -33.91 -7.91
CA GLY A 16 0.67 -33.22 -6.71
C GLY A 16 1.02 -31.75 -6.77
N SER A 17 0.19 -30.93 -7.40
CA SER A 17 0.27 -29.47 -7.30
C SER A 17 -0.29 -29.03 -5.93
N GLY A 18 0.48 -29.29 -4.88
CA GLY A 18 0.21 -28.73 -3.55
C GLY A 18 0.67 -27.31 -3.49
N GLN A 19 -0.23 -26.36 -3.73
CA GLN A 19 0.02 -24.97 -3.34
C GLN A 19 0.12 -24.91 -1.81
N PRO A 20 1.10 -24.19 -1.25
CA PRO A 20 1.20 -24.03 0.19
C PRO A 20 0.00 -23.20 0.67
N GLN A 21 -0.97 -23.85 1.32
CA GLN A 21 -1.98 -23.17 2.08
C GLN A 21 -1.30 -22.53 3.29
N TYR A 22 -1.22 -21.21 3.30
CA TYR A 22 -0.78 -20.44 4.45
C TYR A 22 -1.84 -20.54 5.55
N SER A 23 -1.84 -21.60 6.33
CA SER A 23 -2.61 -21.71 7.56
C SER A 23 -1.91 -20.86 8.63
N GLY A 24 -2.39 -19.64 8.81
CA GLY A 24 -1.85 -18.69 9.77
C GLY A 24 -2.13 -19.10 11.21
N THR A 25 -1.33 -19.96 11.77
CA THR A 25 -1.28 -20.23 13.20
C THR A 25 -0.29 -19.27 13.85
N GLY A 26 -0.80 -18.18 14.47
CA GLY A 26 -0.13 -17.53 15.60
C GLY A 26 1.25 -16.88 15.38
N ARG A 27 1.67 -16.58 14.16
CA ARG A 27 2.92 -15.87 13.92
C ARG A 27 2.68 -14.36 13.88
N THR A 28 3.15 -13.65 14.89
CA THR A 28 3.27 -12.20 14.90
C THR A 28 4.51 -11.79 14.12
N GLY A 29 4.39 -10.83 13.20
CA GLY A 29 5.53 -10.32 12.43
C GLY A 29 5.10 -9.65 11.14
N ILE A 30 6.07 -9.06 10.44
CA ILE A 30 5.84 -8.41 9.15
C ILE A 30 5.59 -9.48 8.08
N LEU A 31 4.55 -9.28 7.27
CA LEU A 31 4.18 -10.21 6.21
C LEU A 31 5.20 -10.19 5.05
N PRO A 32 5.59 -11.36 4.52
CA PRO A 32 6.42 -11.47 3.33
C PRO A 32 5.61 -11.18 2.05
N CYS A 33 6.30 -10.95 0.94
CA CYS A 33 5.69 -10.61 -0.36
C CYS A 33 4.62 -11.61 -0.82
N GLN A 34 4.78 -12.91 -0.55
CA GLN A 34 3.80 -13.93 -0.92
C GLN A 34 2.46 -13.73 -0.20
N ALA A 35 2.52 -13.35 1.10
CA ALA A 35 1.31 -13.05 1.87
C ALA A 35 0.67 -11.74 1.40
N ILE A 36 1.47 -10.71 1.09
CA ILE A 36 0.97 -9.45 0.52
C ILE A 36 0.27 -9.70 -0.83
N SER A 37 0.86 -10.55 -1.68
CA SER A 37 0.25 -10.96 -2.95
C SER A 37 -1.07 -11.73 -2.76
N ALA A 38 -1.17 -12.54 -1.70
CA ALA A 38 -2.42 -13.22 -1.34
C ALA A 38 -3.50 -12.21 -0.95
N LEU A 39 -3.19 -11.25 -0.06
CA LEU A 39 -4.13 -10.20 0.34
C LEU A 39 -4.63 -9.36 -0.84
N TRP A 40 -3.79 -9.14 -1.85
CA TRP A 40 -4.21 -8.49 -3.09
C TRP A 40 -5.22 -9.34 -3.87
N ARG A 41 -4.93 -10.64 -4.06
CA ARG A 41 -5.84 -11.57 -4.76
C ARG A 41 -7.17 -11.75 -4.04
N ASP A 42 -7.14 -11.74 -2.71
CA ASP A 42 -8.31 -11.94 -1.84
C ASP A 42 -9.13 -10.65 -1.67
N GLY A 43 -8.66 -9.52 -2.23
CA GLY A 43 -9.36 -8.23 -2.20
C GLY A 43 -9.24 -7.46 -0.89
N GLU A 44 -8.37 -7.89 0.05
CA GLU A 44 -8.07 -7.12 1.25
C GLU A 44 -7.23 -5.87 0.94
N ILE A 45 -6.49 -5.91 -0.16
CA ILE A 45 -5.82 -4.74 -0.77
C ILE A 45 -6.37 -4.59 -2.19
N THR A 46 -6.88 -3.42 -2.51
CA THR A 46 -7.38 -3.08 -3.84
C THR A 46 -6.79 -1.75 -4.31
N ALA A 47 -6.88 -1.45 -5.60
CA ALA A 47 -6.51 -0.15 -6.13
C ALA A 47 -7.34 0.21 -7.37
N THR A 48 -7.39 1.50 -7.69
CA THR A 48 -8.08 2.01 -8.89
C THR A 48 -7.34 1.69 -10.19
N GLN A 49 -6.06 1.33 -10.10
CA GLN A 49 -5.22 0.90 -11.22
C GLN A 49 -4.57 -0.44 -10.91
N PRO A 50 -4.30 -1.30 -11.91
CA PRO A 50 -3.65 -2.58 -11.71
C PRO A 50 -2.35 -2.47 -10.90
N LEU A 51 -2.03 -3.54 -10.17
CA LEU A 51 -0.74 -3.69 -9.50
C LEU A 51 0.38 -3.71 -10.54
N THR A 52 1.51 -3.10 -10.22
CA THR A 52 2.72 -3.17 -11.05
C THR A 52 3.68 -4.21 -10.47
N ASP A 53 4.48 -4.87 -11.34
CA ASP A 53 5.32 -6.01 -10.96
C ASP A 53 6.31 -5.71 -9.82
N ASP A 54 6.79 -4.47 -9.76
CA ASP A 54 7.78 -4.01 -8.77
C ASP A 54 7.18 -3.29 -7.56
N GLN A 55 5.85 -3.32 -7.40
CA GLN A 55 5.18 -2.63 -6.30
C GLN A 55 5.22 -3.42 -4.99
N ILE A 56 5.13 -4.75 -5.05
CA ILE A 56 5.30 -5.63 -3.90
C ILE A 56 6.79 -5.88 -3.68
N GLN A 57 7.29 -5.43 -2.55
CA GLN A 57 8.66 -5.61 -2.10
C GLN A 57 8.75 -6.84 -1.17
N PRO A 58 9.93 -7.37 -0.82
CA PRO A 58 10.06 -8.58 0.00
C PRO A 58 9.24 -8.59 1.29
N SER A 59 9.01 -7.43 1.92
CA SER A 59 8.27 -7.29 3.18
C SER A 59 7.46 -5.99 3.28
N SER A 60 7.13 -5.38 2.15
CA SER A 60 6.33 -4.15 2.10
C SER A 60 5.61 -4.00 0.77
N LEU A 61 4.60 -3.15 0.75
CA LEU A 61 3.91 -2.68 -0.44
C LEU A 61 4.21 -1.19 -0.63
N ASP A 62 4.69 -0.82 -1.80
CA ASP A 62 4.83 0.58 -2.20
C ASP A 62 3.44 1.16 -2.49
N LEU A 63 3.17 2.35 -1.95
CA LEU A 63 1.89 3.04 -2.12
C LEU A 63 2.02 4.11 -3.20
N ARG A 64 1.01 4.18 -4.09
CA ARG A 64 1.00 5.06 -5.26
C ARG A 64 0.12 6.28 -5.07
N LEU A 65 0.62 7.44 -5.45
CA LEU A 65 -0.17 8.68 -5.47
C LEU A 65 -1.32 8.59 -6.47
N GLY A 66 -2.47 9.08 -6.08
CA GLY A 66 -3.64 9.28 -6.96
C GLY A 66 -3.48 10.50 -7.88
N GLU A 67 -4.58 10.91 -8.47
CA GLU A 67 -4.60 11.89 -9.57
C GLU A 67 -4.61 13.35 -9.10
N VAL A 68 -4.96 13.59 -7.83
CA VAL A 68 -5.17 14.95 -7.31
C VAL A 68 -4.40 15.15 -6.02
N ALA A 69 -3.65 16.24 -5.93
CA ALA A 69 -3.06 16.74 -4.69
C ALA A 69 -3.87 17.94 -4.18
N TYR A 70 -4.31 17.89 -2.94
CA TYR A 70 -5.00 18.97 -2.27
C TYR A 70 -4.01 19.78 -1.42
N ARG A 71 -3.72 21.00 -1.82
CA ARG A 71 -2.94 21.91 -0.97
C ARG A 71 -3.79 22.34 0.20
N VAL A 72 -3.31 22.08 1.41
CA VAL A 72 -4.03 22.36 2.66
C VAL A 72 -3.34 23.45 3.48
N ARG A 73 -4.08 24.11 4.35
CA ARG A 73 -3.57 25.22 5.18
C ARG A 73 -2.56 24.76 6.20
N ALA A 74 -2.74 23.56 6.74
CA ALA A 74 -1.89 22.96 7.76
C ALA A 74 -2.03 21.44 7.72
N SER A 75 -1.06 20.76 8.33
CA SER A 75 -1.16 19.33 8.64
C SER A 75 -2.31 19.07 9.63
N PHE A 76 -3.03 17.96 9.43
CA PHE A 76 -4.09 17.55 10.34
C PHE A 76 -4.29 16.03 10.32
N LEU A 77 -4.92 15.52 11.37
CA LEU A 77 -5.52 14.19 11.45
C LEU A 77 -7.04 14.32 11.51
N PRO A 78 -7.79 13.39 10.90
CA PRO A 78 -9.25 13.46 10.92
C PRO A 78 -9.82 13.32 12.34
N GLY A 79 -9.22 12.48 13.17
CA GLY A 79 -9.72 12.10 14.47
C GLY A 79 -10.81 11.01 14.42
N PRO A 80 -11.11 10.37 15.56
CA PRO A 80 -12.06 9.28 15.65
C PRO A 80 -13.43 9.64 15.06
N GLY A 81 -13.99 8.72 14.25
CA GLY A 81 -15.31 8.90 13.64
C GLY A 81 -15.39 9.93 12.51
N GLN A 82 -14.29 10.54 12.13
CA GLN A 82 -14.22 11.50 11.03
C GLN A 82 -13.55 10.90 9.79
N ASN A 83 -13.97 11.28 8.59
CA ASN A 83 -13.31 10.86 7.36
C ASN A 83 -12.44 11.98 6.77
N MET A 84 -11.41 11.56 6.05
CA MET A 84 -10.47 12.48 5.42
C MET A 84 -11.09 13.33 4.34
N ALA A 85 -12.06 12.82 3.59
CA ALA A 85 -12.70 13.58 2.50
C ALA A 85 -13.39 14.85 3.02
N GLN A 86 -14.09 14.77 4.15
CA GLN A 86 -14.71 15.95 4.79
C GLN A 86 -13.65 16.95 5.27
N LYS A 87 -12.58 16.46 5.90
CA LYS A 87 -11.48 17.31 6.36
C LYS A 87 -10.72 17.96 5.21
N ILE A 88 -10.45 17.23 4.14
CA ILE A 88 -9.85 17.77 2.93
C ILE A 88 -10.70 18.93 2.41
N ASN A 89 -12.01 18.75 2.25
CA ASN A 89 -12.90 19.82 1.78
C ASN A 89 -12.86 21.06 2.69
N GLN A 90 -12.70 20.88 4.00
CA GLN A 90 -12.66 21.99 4.97
C GLN A 90 -11.30 22.74 4.92
N TYR A 91 -10.21 22.05 4.70
CA TYR A 91 -8.85 22.63 4.82
C TYR A 91 -8.16 22.92 3.47
N THR A 92 -8.74 22.47 2.36
CA THR A 92 -8.18 22.69 1.02
C THR A 92 -8.20 24.18 0.65
N MET A 93 -7.08 24.65 0.17
CA MET A 93 -6.91 25.97 -0.45
C MET A 93 -7.16 25.90 -1.97
N HIS A 94 -6.57 24.91 -2.62
CA HIS A 94 -6.78 24.56 -4.03
C HIS A 94 -6.32 23.11 -4.28
N SER A 95 -6.71 22.58 -5.43
CA SER A 95 -6.30 21.26 -5.91
C SER A 95 -5.34 21.37 -7.08
N VAL A 96 -4.48 20.36 -7.23
CA VAL A 96 -3.48 20.26 -8.29
C VAL A 96 -3.63 18.91 -8.98
N ASP A 97 -3.75 18.92 -10.31
CA ASP A 97 -3.82 17.70 -11.13
C ASP A 97 -2.43 17.07 -11.29
N LEU A 98 -2.29 15.81 -10.86
CA LEU A 98 -1.07 15.03 -10.95
C LEU A 98 -0.98 14.13 -12.20
N THR A 99 -2.01 14.06 -13.03
CA THR A 99 -2.07 13.13 -14.17
C THR A 99 -0.94 13.37 -15.18
N ARG A 100 -0.61 14.64 -15.43
CA ARG A 100 0.51 15.06 -16.30
C ARG A 100 1.79 15.39 -15.52
N GLY A 101 1.72 15.32 -14.20
CA GLY A 101 2.76 15.79 -13.30
C GLY A 101 2.61 17.27 -12.97
N ALA A 102 2.81 17.57 -11.70
CA ALA A 102 2.74 18.93 -11.18
C ALA A 102 3.80 19.17 -10.10
N VAL A 103 4.17 20.42 -9.94
CA VAL A 103 5.12 20.85 -8.92
C VAL A 103 4.39 20.95 -7.58
N LEU A 104 4.89 20.21 -6.59
CA LEU A 104 4.57 20.43 -5.19
C LEU A 104 5.64 21.36 -4.58
N GLU A 105 5.18 22.52 -4.15
CA GLU A 105 6.06 23.60 -3.72
C GLU A 105 6.69 23.34 -2.34
N ARG A 106 7.92 23.75 -2.19
CA ARG A 106 8.65 23.73 -0.90
C ARG A 106 7.88 24.48 0.18
N GLY A 107 7.81 23.88 1.37
CA GLY A 107 7.18 24.48 2.54
C GLY A 107 5.65 24.42 2.54
N CYS A 108 5.05 23.85 1.50
CA CYS A 108 3.60 23.65 1.40
C CYS A 108 3.22 22.22 1.81
N VAL A 109 2.01 22.07 2.35
CA VAL A 109 1.47 20.76 2.74
C VAL A 109 0.39 20.34 1.75
N TYR A 110 0.50 19.13 1.25
CA TYR A 110 -0.44 18.53 0.32
C TYR A 110 -0.99 17.23 0.89
N ILE A 111 -2.28 16.98 0.71
CA ILE A 111 -2.91 15.68 0.96
C ILE A 111 -3.25 15.06 -0.39
N VAL A 112 -2.77 13.85 -0.62
CA VAL A 112 -3.00 13.12 -1.88
C VAL A 112 -3.69 11.80 -1.55
N PRO A 113 -4.92 11.55 -2.02
CA PRO A 113 -5.50 10.21 -1.96
C PRO A 113 -4.60 9.24 -2.71
N LEU A 114 -4.40 8.06 -2.16
CA LEU A 114 -3.60 7.01 -2.79
C LEU A 114 -4.49 6.16 -3.72
N LEU A 115 -3.85 5.46 -4.66
CA LEU A 115 -4.57 4.53 -5.54
C LEU A 115 -5.05 3.30 -4.76
N GLU A 116 -4.32 2.91 -3.71
CA GLU A 116 -4.61 1.76 -2.88
C GLU A 116 -5.71 2.04 -1.86
N ARG A 117 -6.50 1.01 -1.58
CA ARG A 117 -7.52 0.95 -0.54
C ARG A 117 -7.37 -0.36 0.22
N LEU A 118 -7.77 -0.35 1.47
CA LEU A 118 -7.70 -1.52 2.34
C LEU A 118 -9.08 -1.99 2.78
N SER A 119 -9.18 -3.31 3.00
CA SER A 119 -10.32 -4.00 3.60
C SER A 119 -9.78 -5.12 4.47
N LEU A 120 -9.01 -4.74 5.50
CA LEU A 120 -8.25 -5.69 6.32
C LEU A 120 -9.15 -6.48 7.28
N SER A 121 -8.80 -7.74 7.50
CA SER A 121 -9.37 -8.54 8.58
C SER A 121 -8.95 -8.00 9.95
N GLN A 122 -9.69 -8.34 11.01
CA GLN A 122 -9.40 -7.93 12.40
C GLN A 122 -8.04 -8.43 12.95
N ARG A 123 -7.37 -9.30 12.22
CA ARG A 123 -6.05 -9.85 12.58
C ARG A 123 -4.89 -9.11 11.94
N LEU A 124 -5.18 -8.23 10.98
CA LEU A 124 -4.18 -7.52 10.19
C LEU A 124 -4.20 -6.03 10.52
N SER A 125 -3.04 -5.52 10.84
CA SER A 125 -2.74 -4.10 10.97
C SER A 125 -1.56 -3.76 10.06
N ALA A 126 -1.25 -2.48 9.90
CA ALA A 126 -0.09 -2.06 9.15
C ALA A 126 0.56 -0.81 9.72
N ILE A 127 1.81 -0.61 9.34
CA ILE A 127 2.55 0.63 9.56
C ILE A 127 3.11 1.12 8.23
N ALA A 128 3.12 2.42 8.02
CA ALA A 128 3.72 3.04 6.85
C ALA A 128 4.99 3.79 7.21
N ASN A 129 5.83 3.98 6.21
CA ASN A 129 7.03 4.80 6.33
C ASN A 129 7.31 5.46 4.98
N PRO A 130 8.02 6.59 4.94
CA PRO A 130 8.62 7.09 3.72
C PRO A 130 9.55 6.04 3.10
N LYS A 131 9.61 5.98 1.79
CA LYS A 131 10.68 5.24 1.12
C LYS A 131 12.02 5.93 1.38
N SER A 132 13.10 5.15 1.44
CA SER A 132 14.45 5.70 1.67
C SER A 132 14.85 6.75 0.62
N SER A 133 14.43 6.57 -0.64
CA SER A 133 14.64 7.55 -1.70
C SER A 133 13.91 8.88 -1.43
N THR A 134 12.71 8.81 -0.87
CA THR A 134 11.90 9.98 -0.49
C THR A 134 12.57 10.77 0.64
N GLY A 135 13.06 10.07 1.67
CA GLY A 135 13.79 10.69 2.78
C GLY A 135 15.09 11.34 2.34
N ARG A 136 15.83 10.75 1.39
CA ARG A 136 17.07 11.35 0.84
C ARG A 136 16.84 12.65 0.08
N LEU A 137 15.65 12.84 -0.46
CA LEU A 137 15.24 14.08 -1.14
C LEU A 137 14.67 15.13 -0.17
N ASP A 138 14.72 14.89 1.14
CA ASP A 138 14.11 15.73 2.17
C ASP A 138 12.63 16.05 1.88
N VAL A 139 11.93 15.05 1.39
CA VAL A 139 10.48 15.08 1.21
C VAL A 139 9.85 14.45 2.44
N PHE A 140 9.23 15.27 3.28
CA PHE A 140 8.47 14.77 4.41
C PHE A 140 7.16 14.19 3.92
N THR A 141 6.86 12.93 4.27
CA THR A 141 5.60 12.29 3.92
C THR A 141 5.12 11.37 5.01
N ARG A 142 3.81 11.32 5.23
CA ARG A 142 3.14 10.50 6.25
C ARG A 142 1.87 9.90 5.67
N LEU A 143 1.49 8.72 6.14
CA LEU A 143 0.22 8.11 5.80
C LEU A 143 -0.89 8.54 6.77
N ILE A 144 -2.10 8.72 6.23
CA ILE A 144 -3.31 9.02 7.00
C ILE A 144 -4.42 8.07 6.55
N THR A 145 -5.21 7.57 7.51
CA THR A 145 -6.44 6.81 7.27
C THR A 145 -7.65 7.57 7.78
N ASP A 146 -8.84 7.18 7.36
CA ASP A 146 -10.07 7.67 7.98
C ASP A 146 -10.08 7.30 9.47
N GLY A 147 -10.56 8.18 10.31
CA GLY A 147 -10.62 7.99 11.76
C GLY A 147 -9.29 8.05 12.50
N ALA A 148 -8.17 8.29 11.79
CA ALA A 148 -6.84 8.24 12.39
C ALA A 148 -6.63 9.28 13.49
N SER A 149 -6.04 8.84 14.59
CA SER A 149 -5.48 9.67 15.67
C SER A 149 -3.96 9.72 15.65
N GLU A 150 -3.32 8.91 14.82
CA GLU A 150 -1.88 8.82 14.64
C GLU A 150 -1.55 8.75 13.15
N PHE A 151 -0.41 9.33 12.77
CA PHE A 151 0.13 9.16 11.42
C PHE A 151 0.81 7.80 11.27
N ASP A 152 0.89 7.31 10.04
CA ASP A 152 1.65 6.13 9.64
C ASP A 152 1.16 4.82 10.28
N ARG A 153 0.04 4.84 10.99
CA ARG A 153 -0.57 3.67 11.61
C ARG A 153 -1.88 3.31 10.93
N ILE A 154 -2.06 2.03 10.69
CA ILE A 154 -3.30 1.44 10.17
C ILE A 154 -3.76 0.40 11.16
N ASP A 155 -4.89 0.66 11.81
CA ASP A 155 -5.44 -0.22 12.83
C ASP A 155 -5.95 -1.54 12.24
N ALA A 156 -5.99 -2.57 13.09
CA ALA A 156 -6.53 -3.87 12.70
C ALA A 156 -7.99 -3.74 12.26
N GLY A 157 -8.33 -4.42 11.16
CA GLY A 157 -9.67 -4.37 10.59
C GLY A 157 -10.01 -3.05 9.90
N TYR A 158 -9.03 -2.25 9.51
CA TYR A 158 -9.30 -1.01 8.78
C TYR A 158 -9.92 -1.27 7.42
N HIS A 159 -10.99 -0.56 7.11
CA HIS A 159 -11.66 -0.55 5.81
C HIS A 159 -11.76 0.89 5.29
N GLY A 160 -11.08 1.19 4.21
CA GLY A 160 -11.15 2.55 3.67
C GLY A 160 -10.03 2.94 2.72
N PRO A 161 -10.05 4.18 2.25
CA PRO A 161 -9.01 4.78 1.42
C PRO A 161 -7.77 5.12 2.26
N LEU A 162 -6.65 5.28 1.57
CA LEU A 162 -5.39 5.75 2.14
C LEU A 162 -5.06 7.13 1.59
N TYR A 163 -4.37 7.95 2.38
CA TYR A 163 -3.94 9.28 1.99
C TYR A 163 -2.48 9.50 2.38
N ALA A 164 -1.73 10.18 1.51
CA ALA A 164 -0.40 10.66 1.85
C ALA A 164 -0.43 12.16 2.13
N GLU A 165 0.09 12.57 3.28
CA GLU A 165 0.52 13.94 3.48
C GLU A 165 1.92 14.10 2.90
N ILE A 166 2.15 15.13 2.13
CA ILE A 166 3.43 15.41 1.47
C ILE A 166 3.83 16.86 1.73
N ALA A 167 5.04 17.07 2.24
CA ALA A 167 5.60 18.41 2.47
C ALA A 167 7.08 18.45 2.04
N PRO A 168 7.38 18.91 0.83
CA PRO A 168 8.76 19.13 0.40
C PRO A 168 9.46 20.16 1.29
N ARG A 169 10.64 19.86 1.82
CA ARG A 169 11.30 20.70 2.82
C ARG A 169 12.42 21.58 2.23
N THR A 170 13.28 21.01 1.44
CA THR A 170 14.46 21.71 0.89
C THR A 170 14.20 22.33 -0.47
N PHE A 171 13.50 21.64 -1.37
CA PHE A 171 13.19 22.14 -2.73
C PHE A 171 11.82 21.62 -3.18
N SER A 172 11.23 22.29 -4.17
CA SER A 172 9.98 21.85 -4.80
C SER A 172 10.23 20.59 -5.62
N ILE A 173 9.25 19.67 -5.63
CA ILE A 173 9.37 18.40 -6.33
C ILE A 173 8.31 18.28 -7.43
N LEU A 174 8.64 17.54 -8.49
CA LEU A 174 7.66 17.12 -9.50
C LEU A 174 7.02 15.80 -9.04
N ALA A 175 5.72 15.82 -8.76
CA ALA A 175 4.94 14.63 -8.43
C ALA A 175 4.02 14.24 -9.59
N ARG A 176 3.73 12.95 -9.73
CA ARG A 176 2.82 12.40 -10.74
C ARG A 176 1.95 11.32 -10.14
N THR A 177 0.80 11.08 -10.75
CA THR A 177 -0.01 9.89 -10.47
C THR A 177 0.85 8.62 -10.58
N GLY A 178 0.70 7.71 -9.63
CA GLY A 178 1.49 6.48 -9.57
C GLY A 178 2.88 6.63 -8.94
N ALA A 179 3.36 7.85 -8.65
CA ALA A 179 4.61 8.02 -7.91
C ALA A 179 4.53 7.41 -6.51
N ARG A 180 5.62 6.81 -6.04
CA ARG A 180 5.68 6.03 -4.80
C ARG A 180 6.58 6.71 -3.79
N LEU A 181 5.99 7.40 -2.83
CA LEU A 181 6.73 8.12 -1.78
C LEU A 181 6.72 7.36 -0.44
N ASN A 182 5.68 6.56 -0.20
CA ASN A 182 5.48 5.76 1.00
C ASN A 182 5.50 4.27 0.69
N GLN A 183 5.85 3.50 1.69
CA GLN A 183 5.71 2.04 1.72
C GLN A 183 4.95 1.61 2.97
N MET A 184 4.20 0.52 2.87
CA MET A 184 3.40 -0.05 3.95
C MET A 184 3.89 -1.46 4.28
N ARG A 185 3.99 -1.78 5.56
CA ARG A 185 4.28 -3.12 6.09
C ARG A 185 3.09 -3.64 6.86
N LEU A 186 2.55 -4.78 6.43
CA LEU A 186 1.45 -5.46 7.09
C LEU A 186 1.99 -6.44 8.15
N ARG A 187 1.21 -6.62 9.21
CA ARG A 187 1.56 -7.49 10.33
C ARG A 187 0.31 -8.05 11.03
#